data_83d15631d7f392832bc803f80878e252
#
_entry.id   83d15631d7f392832bc803f80878e252
#
_cell.length_a   1.000
_cell.length_b   1.000
_cell.length_c   1.000
_cell.angle_alpha   90.00
_cell.angle_beta   90.00
_cell.angle_gamma   90.00
#
_symmetry.space_group_name_H-M   'P 1'
#
loop_
_entity.id
_entity.type
_entity.pdbx_description
1 polymer ?
#
loop_
_entity_poly.entity_id
_entity_poly.type
_entity_poly.pdbx_seq_one_letter_code
_entity_poly.pdbx_strand_id
1 'polypeptide(L)'
;MLSNDQLDRWDRENFFHPSTHLAQHARGESPNRIVTGGKGVYIEDRDGNRLLDAFAGLYCVNVGYGRTEIAEAIAEQARELAYYHAYVGHGTEASITLAKMIMDRAPKGMSKVYFGLGGSDANETNIKLVWYYNNILGRPAKKKIISRWRGYHGSGLMTGSLTGLASFHNKFDLPLPQVVHTEAPYYLRRPRPEMSEADFTAHCVAELEALIAREGADTIAAFIGEPVLGTGGIVPPPAGYWQAIQQVLDKHDILLIVDEVVTGFGRLGSMMGSDHYGLKPDIITIAKGLTSAYAPLSGSIIGDRLWKILEQGTDENGPIGHGWTYSAHPIGAAAGIANLKLVDSLGLVENAGKTGGYLNAQMKAALADHPHIAEVRGEGMLCAVELAKDRDNLAFFDASEKVAIRIVAEMVKLGVIARAMPQGDIIGFAPPLCLTREEADIVVEKTVAAIKTVLG
;
A
#
# COMPACT_ATOMS: atom_id res chain seq x y z
N MET A 1 -28.66 2.00 -23.67
CA MET A 1 -27.90 2.22 -22.42
C MET A 1 -28.83 1.93 -21.25
N LEU A 2 -28.34 1.37 -20.15
CA LEU A 2 -29.10 1.13 -18.93
C LEU A 2 -29.51 2.46 -18.29
N SER A 3 -30.69 2.54 -17.67
CA SER A 3 -31.07 3.73 -16.90
C SER A 3 -30.30 3.79 -15.57
N ASN A 4 -30.15 4.99 -15.00
CA ASN A 4 -29.51 5.18 -13.71
C ASN A 4 -30.22 4.37 -12.61
N ASP A 5 -31.57 4.39 -12.59
CA ASP A 5 -32.37 3.62 -11.64
C ASP A 5 -32.14 2.11 -11.75
N GLN A 6 -31.93 1.61 -12.97
CA GLN A 6 -31.64 0.19 -13.20
C GLN A 6 -30.25 -0.19 -12.70
N LEU A 7 -29.25 0.66 -12.92
CA LEU A 7 -27.90 0.46 -12.39
C LEU A 7 -27.88 0.49 -10.87
N ASP A 8 -28.56 1.46 -10.24
CA ASP A 8 -28.68 1.56 -8.78
C ASP A 8 -29.35 0.35 -8.15
N ARG A 9 -30.40 -0.15 -8.80
CA ARG A 9 -31.08 -1.35 -8.34
C ARG A 9 -30.18 -2.57 -8.43
N TRP A 10 -29.53 -2.78 -9.58
CA TRP A 10 -28.63 -3.92 -9.78
C TRP A 10 -27.41 -3.88 -8.89
N ASP A 11 -26.86 -2.69 -8.63
CA ASP A 11 -25.76 -2.51 -7.70
C ASP A 11 -26.15 -2.97 -6.28
N ARG A 12 -27.30 -2.56 -5.76
CA ARG A 12 -27.78 -2.97 -4.44
C ARG A 12 -28.17 -4.43 -4.35
N GLU A 13 -28.75 -4.99 -5.41
CA GLU A 13 -29.29 -6.35 -5.42
C GLU A 13 -28.22 -7.41 -5.71
N ASN A 14 -27.17 -7.09 -6.50
CA ASN A 14 -26.28 -8.10 -7.08
C ASN A 14 -24.80 -7.87 -6.80
N PHE A 15 -24.36 -6.68 -6.41
CA PHE A 15 -22.96 -6.37 -6.25
C PHE A 15 -22.55 -6.27 -4.77
N PHE A 16 -21.63 -7.16 -4.36
CA PHE A 16 -21.05 -7.17 -3.03
C PHE A 16 -19.80 -6.28 -2.98
N HIS A 17 -19.96 -5.06 -2.48
CA HIS A 17 -18.85 -4.11 -2.33
C HIS A 17 -17.91 -4.49 -1.19
N PRO A 18 -16.58 -4.51 -1.41
CA PRO A 18 -15.62 -4.77 -0.35
C PRO A 18 -15.60 -3.64 0.71
N SER A 19 -15.35 -4.00 1.97
CA SER A 19 -15.23 -3.06 3.10
C SER A 19 -16.40 -2.08 3.23
N THR A 20 -17.61 -2.52 2.92
CA THR A 20 -18.83 -1.70 2.89
C THR A 20 -19.80 -2.13 3.99
N HIS A 21 -20.55 -1.17 4.54
CA HIS A 21 -21.65 -1.47 5.46
C HIS A 21 -22.84 -2.01 4.67
N LEU A 22 -22.88 -3.34 4.49
CA LEU A 22 -23.79 -4.03 3.58
C LEU A 22 -25.28 -3.67 3.80
N ALA A 23 -25.71 -3.64 5.05
CA ALA A 23 -27.11 -3.33 5.35
C ALA A 23 -27.50 -1.88 4.98
N GLN A 24 -26.61 -0.90 5.20
CA GLN A 24 -26.85 0.49 4.79
C GLN A 24 -26.83 0.60 3.26
N HIS A 25 -25.92 -0.09 2.58
CA HIS A 25 -25.88 -0.11 1.12
C HIS A 25 -27.16 -0.69 0.53
N ALA A 26 -27.63 -1.84 1.02
CA ALA A 26 -28.87 -2.47 0.57
C ALA A 26 -30.10 -1.57 0.75
N ARG A 27 -30.13 -0.73 1.81
CA ARG A 27 -31.22 0.23 2.05
C ARG A 27 -31.07 1.57 1.31
N GLY A 28 -29.93 1.74 0.56
CA GLY A 28 -29.65 3.01 -0.12
C GLY A 28 -29.22 4.16 0.80
N GLU A 29 -28.79 3.86 2.03
CA GLU A 29 -28.31 4.84 3.02
C GLU A 29 -26.81 5.18 2.86
N SER A 30 -26.07 4.37 2.12
CA SER A 30 -24.67 4.62 1.80
C SER A 30 -24.55 5.41 0.49
N PRO A 31 -23.57 6.32 0.38
CA PRO A 31 -23.28 6.97 -0.90
C PRO A 31 -23.02 5.94 -1.99
N ASN A 32 -23.69 6.05 -3.11
CA ASN A 32 -23.45 5.27 -4.32
C ASN A 32 -22.88 6.20 -5.39
N ARG A 33 -21.65 5.94 -5.86
CA ARG A 33 -21.04 6.70 -6.92
C ARG A 33 -20.61 5.77 -8.05
N ILE A 34 -21.25 5.92 -9.20
CA ILE A 34 -20.87 5.17 -10.40
C ILE A 34 -19.93 6.04 -11.21
N VAL A 35 -18.65 5.66 -11.20
CA VAL A 35 -17.59 6.33 -11.97
C VAL A 35 -17.66 5.86 -13.42
N THR A 36 -17.63 6.80 -14.37
CA THR A 36 -17.81 6.53 -15.79
C THR A 36 -16.58 6.89 -16.63
N GLY A 37 -15.65 7.69 -16.08
CA GLY A 37 -14.45 8.10 -16.80
C GLY A 37 -13.43 8.75 -15.91
N GLY A 38 -12.28 9.10 -16.51
CA GLY A 38 -11.24 9.86 -15.82
C GLY A 38 -10.14 10.30 -16.75
N LYS A 39 -9.47 11.43 -16.40
CA LYS A 39 -8.33 11.98 -17.12
C LYS A 39 -7.39 12.74 -16.17
N GLY A 40 -6.09 12.46 -16.25
CA GLY A 40 -5.10 13.03 -15.35
C GLY A 40 -5.38 12.65 -13.91
N VAL A 41 -5.62 13.61 -13.03
CA VAL A 41 -5.97 13.37 -11.60
C VAL A 41 -7.48 13.39 -11.35
N TYR A 42 -8.31 13.54 -12.38
CA TYR A 42 -9.75 13.70 -12.25
C TYR A 42 -10.49 12.43 -12.67
N ILE A 43 -11.56 12.14 -11.94
CA ILE A 43 -12.59 11.17 -12.34
C ILE A 43 -13.90 11.88 -12.64
N GLU A 44 -14.75 11.22 -13.42
CA GLU A 44 -16.10 11.67 -13.74
C GLU A 44 -17.09 10.59 -13.31
N ASP A 45 -18.18 11.01 -12.66
CA ASP A 45 -19.28 10.11 -12.33
C ASP A 45 -20.43 10.25 -13.32
N ARG A 46 -21.41 9.34 -13.22
CA ARG A 46 -22.57 9.31 -14.12
C ARG A 46 -23.46 10.56 -14.01
N ASP A 47 -23.36 11.31 -12.92
CA ASP A 47 -24.16 12.52 -12.68
C ASP A 47 -23.46 13.76 -13.27
N GLY A 48 -22.33 13.57 -13.94
CA GLY A 48 -21.54 14.61 -14.59
C GLY A 48 -20.60 15.37 -13.62
N ASN A 49 -20.46 14.91 -12.39
CA ASN A 49 -19.51 15.53 -11.46
C ASN A 49 -18.07 15.16 -11.85
N ARG A 50 -17.23 16.18 -12.00
CA ARG A 50 -15.78 16.03 -12.17
C ARG A 50 -15.10 16.25 -10.85
N LEU A 51 -14.42 15.23 -10.34
CA LEU A 51 -13.82 15.21 -9.00
C LEU A 51 -12.32 14.99 -9.10
N LEU A 52 -11.53 15.80 -8.39
CA LEU A 52 -10.09 15.58 -8.22
C LEU A 52 -9.91 14.39 -7.25
N ASP A 53 -9.33 13.30 -7.76
CA ASP A 53 -9.04 12.13 -6.94
C ASP A 53 -7.67 12.29 -6.24
N ALA A 54 -7.70 12.84 -5.04
CA ALA A 54 -6.51 13.00 -4.21
C ALA A 54 -6.10 11.70 -3.48
N PHE A 55 -6.60 10.53 -3.94
CA PHE A 55 -6.24 9.23 -3.37
C PHE A 55 -5.84 8.17 -4.41
N ALA A 56 -5.77 8.56 -5.70
CA ALA A 56 -5.36 7.71 -6.84
C ALA A 56 -6.11 6.35 -6.88
N GLY A 57 -7.45 6.39 -6.82
CA GLY A 57 -8.29 5.22 -6.69
C GLY A 57 -8.15 4.57 -5.32
N LEU A 58 -7.04 3.95 -5.03
CA LEU A 58 -6.67 3.41 -3.72
C LEU A 58 -5.15 3.25 -3.67
N TYR A 59 -4.41 4.36 -3.75
CA TYR A 59 -2.94 4.41 -3.90
C TYR A 59 -2.42 3.81 -5.23
N CYS A 60 -3.28 3.60 -6.22
CA CYS A 60 -2.95 2.73 -7.36
C CYS A 60 -2.53 3.50 -8.61
N VAL A 61 -3.27 4.55 -8.98
CA VAL A 61 -3.20 5.19 -10.30
C VAL A 61 -2.05 6.21 -10.35
N ASN A 62 -0.80 5.71 -10.37
CA ASN A 62 0.39 6.56 -10.31
C ASN A 62 0.53 7.49 -11.52
N VAL A 63 0.31 7.01 -12.75
CA VAL A 63 0.46 7.80 -13.99
C VAL A 63 -0.77 8.68 -14.31
N GLY A 64 -1.83 8.57 -13.52
CA GLY A 64 -3.11 9.24 -13.77
C GLY A 64 -4.05 8.44 -14.68
N TYR A 65 -5.28 8.94 -14.79
CA TYR A 65 -6.35 8.35 -15.56
C TYR A 65 -6.25 8.69 -17.07
N GLY A 66 -6.88 7.86 -17.91
CA GLY A 66 -7.05 8.13 -19.33
C GLY A 66 -5.77 8.04 -20.18
N ARG A 67 -4.78 7.21 -19.76
CA ARG A 67 -3.55 6.97 -20.53
C ARG A 67 -3.82 6.00 -21.68
N THR A 68 -3.92 6.53 -22.88
CA THR A 68 -4.16 5.74 -24.08
C THR A 68 -3.02 4.79 -24.38
N GLU A 69 -1.79 5.14 -24.07
CA GLU A 69 -0.59 4.34 -24.29
C GLU A 69 -0.67 2.98 -23.59
N ILE A 70 -1.24 2.94 -22.38
CA ILE A 70 -1.43 1.69 -21.63
C ILE A 70 -2.62 0.90 -22.22
N ALA A 71 -3.70 1.61 -22.54
CA ALA A 71 -4.89 0.97 -23.13
C ALA A 71 -4.58 0.31 -24.48
N GLU A 72 -3.79 0.96 -25.32
CA GLU A 72 -3.34 0.45 -26.61
C GLU A 72 -2.42 -0.76 -26.44
N ALA A 73 -1.44 -0.71 -25.51
CA ALA A 73 -0.56 -1.84 -25.21
C ALA A 73 -1.35 -3.07 -24.73
N ILE A 74 -2.37 -2.88 -23.91
CA ILE A 74 -3.29 -3.93 -23.45
C ILE A 74 -4.05 -4.52 -24.67
N ALA A 75 -4.60 -3.64 -25.53
CA ALA A 75 -5.38 -4.07 -26.67
C ALA A 75 -4.54 -4.83 -27.70
N GLU A 76 -3.31 -4.39 -27.96
CA GLU A 76 -2.37 -5.06 -28.87
C GLU A 76 -2.01 -6.45 -28.34
N GLN A 77 -1.59 -6.53 -27.06
CA GLN A 77 -1.27 -7.81 -26.42
C GLN A 77 -2.46 -8.78 -26.42
N ALA A 78 -3.68 -8.27 -26.18
CA ALA A 78 -4.87 -9.11 -26.20
C ALA A 78 -5.22 -9.66 -27.60
N ARG A 79 -4.90 -8.91 -28.67
CA ARG A 79 -5.09 -9.38 -30.07
C ARG A 79 -4.06 -10.41 -30.46
N GLU A 80 -2.81 -10.25 -30.02
CA GLU A 80 -1.72 -11.14 -30.35
C GLU A 80 -1.80 -12.44 -29.55
N LEU A 81 -1.80 -12.33 -28.22
CA LEU A 81 -1.88 -13.45 -27.29
C LEU A 81 -2.53 -12.99 -25.98
N ALA A 82 -3.80 -13.31 -25.79
CA ALA A 82 -4.54 -12.91 -24.61
C ALA A 82 -4.02 -13.59 -23.34
N TYR A 83 -3.65 -14.89 -23.42
CA TYR A 83 -3.16 -15.63 -22.26
C TYR A 83 -2.37 -16.87 -22.67
N TYR A 84 -1.27 -17.14 -21.94
CA TYR A 84 -0.66 -18.45 -21.79
C TYR A 84 -0.03 -18.55 -20.39
N HIS A 85 0.00 -19.73 -19.80
CA HIS A 85 0.48 -19.93 -18.45
C HIS A 85 2.03 -19.89 -18.36
N ALA A 86 2.55 -19.52 -17.20
CA ALA A 86 4.00 -19.44 -16.93
C ALA A 86 4.58 -20.70 -16.24
N TYR A 87 3.81 -21.80 -16.16
CA TYR A 87 4.26 -23.04 -15.52
C TYR A 87 5.28 -23.77 -16.38
N VAL A 88 6.14 -24.58 -15.71
CA VAL A 88 7.13 -25.49 -16.32
C VAL A 88 8.04 -24.82 -17.36
N GLY A 89 8.43 -23.58 -17.08
CA GLY A 89 9.37 -22.83 -17.92
C GLY A 89 8.77 -22.14 -19.12
N HIS A 90 7.45 -22.14 -19.29
CA HIS A 90 6.80 -21.29 -20.30
C HIS A 90 6.87 -19.82 -19.88
N GLY A 91 6.86 -18.94 -20.86
CA GLY A 91 6.83 -17.49 -20.67
C GLY A 91 6.33 -16.78 -21.91
N THR A 92 6.00 -15.51 -21.78
CA THR A 92 5.67 -14.62 -22.89
C THR A 92 6.71 -13.49 -22.97
N GLU A 93 6.90 -12.92 -24.15
CA GLU A 93 7.83 -11.81 -24.34
C GLU A 93 7.50 -10.66 -23.38
N ALA A 94 6.22 -10.32 -23.23
CA ALA A 94 5.77 -9.28 -22.33
C ALA A 94 6.17 -9.56 -20.85
N SER A 95 5.93 -10.79 -20.37
CA SER A 95 6.25 -11.14 -18.98
C SER A 95 7.75 -11.14 -18.68
N ILE A 96 8.57 -11.64 -19.63
CA ILE A 96 10.03 -11.66 -19.52
C ILE A 96 10.59 -10.24 -19.56
N THR A 97 10.09 -9.40 -20.49
CA THR A 97 10.49 -8.00 -20.61
C THR A 97 10.16 -7.21 -19.35
N LEU A 98 8.94 -7.36 -18.82
CA LEU A 98 8.55 -6.68 -17.58
C LEU A 98 9.42 -7.12 -16.39
N ALA A 99 9.70 -8.43 -16.27
CA ALA A 99 10.61 -8.93 -15.23
C ALA A 99 11.97 -8.24 -15.29
N LYS A 100 12.55 -8.12 -16.50
CA LYS A 100 13.83 -7.41 -16.69
C LYS A 100 13.70 -5.93 -16.31
N MET A 101 12.64 -5.25 -16.75
CA MET A 101 12.43 -3.83 -16.42
C MET A 101 12.28 -3.57 -14.91
N ILE A 102 11.65 -4.49 -14.18
CA ILE A 102 11.53 -4.44 -12.72
C ILE A 102 12.91 -4.64 -12.09
N MET A 103 13.66 -5.68 -12.54
CA MET A 103 14.99 -5.97 -11.99
C MET A 103 15.98 -4.82 -12.20
N ASP A 104 15.89 -4.09 -13.32
CA ASP A 104 16.72 -2.91 -13.59
C ASP A 104 16.43 -1.73 -12.63
N ARG A 105 15.29 -1.75 -11.96
CA ARG A 105 14.82 -0.71 -11.01
C ARG A 105 14.81 -1.17 -9.57
N ALA A 106 15.00 -2.45 -9.33
CA ALA A 106 15.02 -3.01 -7.98
C ALA A 106 16.31 -2.64 -7.25
N PRO A 107 16.29 -2.56 -5.91
CA PRO A 107 17.49 -2.40 -5.11
C PRO A 107 18.53 -3.49 -5.41
N LYS A 108 19.81 -3.19 -5.13
CA LYS A 108 20.89 -4.18 -5.31
C LYS A 108 20.68 -5.41 -4.44
N GLY A 109 21.09 -6.57 -4.94
CA GLY A 109 20.96 -7.86 -4.23
C GLY A 109 19.65 -8.58 -4.50
N MET A 110 18.81 -8.07 -5.41
CA MET A 110 17.64 -8.76 -5.91
C MET A 110 17.97 -9.65 -7.12
N SER A 111 17.24 -10.75 -7.31
CA SER A 111 17.59 -11.81 -8.28
C SER A 111 16.47 -12.12 -9.28
N LYS A 112 15.25 -12.31 -8.81
CA LYS A 112 14.11 -12.78 -9.62
C LYS A 112 12.82 -12.08 -9.24
N VAL A 113 11.88 -12.06 -10.19
CA VAL A 113 10.49 -11.62 -9.95
C VAL A 113 9.55 -12.80 -10.16
N TYR A 114 8.72 -13.07 -9.16
CA TYR A 114 7.56 -13.93 -9.29
C TYR A 114 6.32 -13.03 -9.44
N PHE A 115 5.46 -13.28 -10.42
CA PHE A 115 4.27 -12.47 -10.65
C PHE A 115 3.01 -13.09 -10.06
N GLY A 116 2.15 -12.24 -9.47
CA GLY A 116 0.81 -12.53 -8.98
C GLY A 116 -0.21 -11.54 -9.56
N LEU A 117 -1.36 -11.41 -8.91
CA LEU A 117 -2.48 -10.57 -9.38
C LEU A 117 -2.74 -9.37 -8.50
N GLY A 118 -2.51 -9.47 -7.19
CA GLY A 118 -2.71 -8.42 -6.21
C GLY A 118 -1.71 -8.52 -5.06
N GLY A 119 -1.61 -7.47 -4.23
CA GLY A 119 -0.67 -7.45 -3.10
C GLY A 119 -0.91 -8.58 -2.08
N SER A 120 -2.17 -9.00 -1.91
CA SER A 120 -2.51 -10.10 -0.99
C SER A 120 -1.90 -11.42 -1.44
N ASP A 121 -2.03 -11.80 -2.70
CA ASP A 121 -1.49 -13.05 -3.22
C ASP A 121 0.04 -13.04 -3.33
N ALA A 122 0.64 -11.87 -3.58
CA ALA A 122 2.09 -11.71 -3.52
C ALA A 122 2.61 -11.93 -2.09
N ASN A 123 1.97 -11.38 -1.07
CA ASN A 123 2.35 -11.61 0.33
C ASN A 123 2.09 -13.06 0.78
N GLU A 124 0.99 -13.71 0.35
CA GLU A 124 0.78 -15.16 0.56
C GLU A 124 1.93 -15.98 -0.06
N THR A 125 2.35 -15.62 -1.26
CA THR A 125 3.51 -16.21 -1.94
C THR A 125 4.78 -16.04 -1.11
N ASN A 126 5.06 -14.82 -0.65
CA ASN A 126 6.26 -14.50 0.14
C ASN A 126 6.34 -15.37 1.40
N ILE A 127 5.24 -15.53 2.14
CA ILE A 127 5.21 -16.36 3.34
C ILE A 127 5.51 -17.83 3.01
N LYS A 128 4.93 -18.36 1.93
CA LYS A 128 5.23 -19.74 1.47
C LYS A 128 6.69 -19.91 1.08
N LEU A 129 7.28 -18.94 0.38
CA LEU A 129 8.70 -18.98 0.00
C LEU A 129 9.62 -18.89 1.22
N VAL A 130 9.29 -18.07 2.22
CA VAL A 130 10.01 -17.99 3.50
C VAL A 130 9.96 -19.31 4.26
N TRP A 131 8.80 -19.97 4.28
CA TRP A 131 8.67 -21.30 4.91
C TRP A 131 9.44 -22.37 4.14
N TYR A 132 9.37 -22.37 2.80
CA TYR A 132 10.14 -23.29 1.95
C TYR A 132 11.64 -23.10 2.17
N TYR A 133 12.14 -21.87 2.15
CA TYR A 133 13.53 -21.50 2.43
C TYR A 133 14.01 -22.08 3.77
N ASN A 134 13.27 -21.88 4.84
CA ASN A 134 13.66 -22.40 6.16
C ASN A 134 13.58 -23.92 6.24
N ASN A 135 12.65 -24.56 5.54
CA ASN A 135 12.57 -26.03 5.46
C ASN A 135 13.78 -26.62 4.75
N ILE A 136 14.21 -26.04 3.62
CA ILE A 136 15.44 -26.48 2.90
C ILE A 136 16.67 -26.35 3.79
N LEU A 137 16.75 -25.31 4.59
CA LEU A 137 17.85 -25.12 5.56
C LEU A 137 17.73 -26.00 6.82
N GLY A 138 16.79 -26.94 6.88
CA GLY A 138 16.58 -27.80 8.04
C GLY A 138 16.05 -27.08 9.29
N ARG A 139 15.33 -25.98 9.12
CA ARG A 139 14.77 -25.14 10.19
C ARG A 139 13.24 -25.20 10.24
N PRO A 140 12.60 -26.36 10.45
CA PRO A 140 11.15 -26.51 10.34
C PRO A 140 10.36 -25.73 11.42
N ALA A 141 11.00 -25.32 12.52
CA ALA A 141 10.37 -24.50 13.56
C ALA A 141 10.19 -23.03 13.16
N LYS A 142 11.03 -22.48 12.25
CA LYS A 142 10.94 -21.08 11.79
C LYS A 142 9.73 -20.86 10.88
N LYS A 143 8.59 -20.53 11.50
CA LYS A 143 7.29 -20.32 10.81
C LYS A 143 6.59 -19.04 11.17
N LYS A 144 6.90 -18.42 12.34
CA LYS A 144 6.24 -17.20 12.77
C LYS A 144 6.71 -16.01 11.91
N ILE A 145 5.76 -15.13 11.63
CA ILE A 145 6.01 -13.88 10.92
C ILE A 145 5.67 -12.73 11.86
N ILE A 146 6.62 -11.83 12.04
CA ILE A 146 6.40 -10.57 12.75
C ILE A 146 5.81 -9.56 11.77
N SER A 147 4.71 -8.93 12.14
CA SER A 147 4.16 -7.75 11.49
C SER A 147 4.05 -6.60 12.48
N ARG A 148 3.57 -5.44 12.06
CA ARG A 148 3.37 -4.28 12.92
C ARG A 148 1.88 -4.03 13.12
N TRP A 149 1.50 -3.62 14.34
CA TRP A 149 0.19 -3.01 14.51
C TRP A 149 0.02 -1.86 13.51
N ARG A 150 -1.19 -1.64 13.03
CA ARG A 150 -1.56 -0.67 11.97
C ARG A 150 -0.98 -0.98 10.57
N GLY A 151 -0.15 -2.00 10.39
CA GLY A 151 0.27 -2.47 9.07
C GLY A 151 -0.90 -3.02 8.24
N TYR A 152 -0.81 -2.94 6.91
CA TYR A 152 -1.78 -3.54 6.00
C TYR A 152 -1.05 -4.36 4.93
N HIS A 153 -1.32 -5.67 4.90
CA HIS A 153 -0.61 -6.61 4.02
C HIS A 153 -1.54 -7.48 3.16
N GLY A 154 -2.84 -7.29 3.26
CA GLY A 154 -3.83 -7.99 2.45
C GLY A 154 -5.06 -8.45 3.21
N SER A 155 -5.91 -9.24 2.54
CA SER A 155 -7.22 -9.69 3.02
C SER A 155 -7.43 -11.21 2.92
N GLY A 156 -6.37 -12.01 2.62
CA GLY A 156 -6.39 -13.47 2.75
C GLY A 156 -6.32 -13.91 4.22
N LEU A 157 -6.30 -15.19 4.51
CA LEU A 157 -6.20 -15.67 5.90
C LEU A 157 -4.85 -15.31 6.53
N MET A 158 -3.74 -15.60 5.84
CA MET A 158 -2.41 -15.23 6.32
C MET A 158 -2.19 -13.72 6.21
N THR A 159 -2.46 -13.12 5.07
CA THR A 159 -2.24 -11.69 4.84
C THR A 159 -3.20 -10.80 5.63
N GLY A 160 -4.43 -11.24 5.89
CA GLY A 160 -5.34 -10.62 6.84
C GLY A 160 -4.83 -10.71 8.27
N SER A 161 -4.19 -11.82 8.64
CA SER A 161 -3.52 -11.96 9.94
C SER A 161 -2.32 -11.03 10.07
N LEU A 162 -1.53 -10.83 9.00
CA LEU A 162 -0.41 -9.88 8.96
C LEU A 162 -0.88 -8.43 9.06
N THR A 163 -2.09 -8.13 8.61
CA THR A 163 -2.70 -6.80 8.73
C THR A 163 -2.99 -6.48 10.20
N GLY A 164 -2.34 -5.47 10.77
CA GLY A 164 -2.45 -5.07 12.17
C GLY A 164 -3.60 -4.09 12.45
N LEU A 165 -4.75 -4.27 11.81
CA LEU A 165 -5.95 -3.44 11.93
C LEU A 165 -7.12 -4.29 12.43
N ALA A 166 -7.67 -3.97 13.59
CA ALA A 166 -8.70 -4.78 14.26
C ALA A 166 -9.94 -5.06 13.39
N SER A 167 -10.31 -4.14 12.51
CA SER A 167 -11.45 -4.31 11.59
C SER A 167 -11.27 -5.47 10.59
N PHE A 168 -10.04 -5.90 10.34
CA PHE A 168 -9.71 -7.03 9.47
C PHE A 168 -9.64 -8.35 10.23
N HIS A 169 -9.63 -8.31 11.56
CA HIS A 169 -9.60 -9.51 12.41
C HIS A 169 -10.99 -9.87 12.96
N ASN A 170 -11.78 -8.86 13.33
CA ASN A 170 -13.07 -9.02 13.98
C ASN A 170 -14.02 -9.90 13.14
N LYS A 171 -14.54 -10.97 13.75
CA LYS A 171 -15.46 -11.94 13.13
C LYS A 171 -14.87 -12.80 12.00
N PHE A 172 -13.54 -12.77 11.82
CA PHE A 172 -12.81 -13.65 10.90
C PHE A 172 -11.89 -14.63 11.60
N ASP A 173 -11.91 -14.67 12.94
CA ASP A 173 -11.07 -15.52 13.78
C ASP A 173 -9.56 -15.33 13.51
N LEU A 174 -9.18 -14.08 13.26
CA LEU A 174 -7.79 -13.68 13.03
C LEU A 174 -7.24 -12.88 14.23
N PRO A 175 -5.91 -12.82 14.39
CA PRO A 175 -4.86 -13.39 13.54
C PRO A 175 -4.62 -14.89 13.78
N LEU A 176 -4.04 -15.56 12.77
CA LEU A 176 -3.55 -16.93 12.90
C LEU A 176 -2.35 -16.99 13.87
N PRO A 177 -2.12 -18.13 14.57
CA PRO A 177 -1.06 -18.25 15.58
C PRO A 177 0.38 -18.12 15.02
N GLN A 178 0.56 -18.20 13.69
CA GLN A 178 1.84 -17.97 13.04
C GLN A 178 2.20 -16.49 12.89
N VAL A 179 1.28 -15.56 13.20
CA VAL A 179 1.52 -14.12 13.07
C VAL A 179 1.57 -13.48 14.45
N VAL A 180 2.61 -12.72 14.68
CA VAL A 180 2.78 -11.92 15.89
C VAL A 180 3.01 -10.45 15.52
N HIS A 181 2.49 -9.54 16.33
CA HIS A 181 2.59 -8.10 16.04
C HIS A 181 3.49 -7.40 17.04
N THR A 182 4.33 -6.49 16.53
CA THR A 182 5.15 -5.56 17.31
C THR A 182 4.58 -4.14 17.21
N GLU A 183 5.18 -3.21 17.96
CA GLU A 183 4.82 -1.80 18.01
C GLU A 183 4.89 -1.14 16.61
N ALA A 184 3.94 -0.25 16.34
CA ALA A 184 3.96 0.59 15.14
C ALA A 184 4.92 1.77 15.32
N PRO A 185 5.69 2.19 14.30
CA PRO A 185 6.57 3.35 14.38
C PRO A 185 5.79 4.68 14.33
N TYR A 186 4.82 4.83 15.22
CA TYR A 186 3.86 5.94 15.21
C TYR A 186 4.22 6.98 16.27
N TYR A 187 5.14 7.88 15.93
CA TYR A 187 5.72 8.83 16.87
C TYR A 187 4.70 9.72 17.58
N LEU A 188 3.64 10.19 16.90
CA LEU A 188 2.55 10.93 17.53
C LEU A 188 1.91 10.16 18.69
N ARG A 189 1.85 8.82 18.59
CA ARG A 189 1.23 7.93 19.58
C ARG A 189 2.25 7.27 20.52
N ARG A 190 3.45 7.86 20.66
CA ARG A 190 4.49 7.36 21.59
C ARG A 190 3.97 7.26 23.02
N PRO A 191 4.42 6.26 23.80
CA PRO A 191 3.86 5.99 25.13
C PRO A 191 4.13 7.09 26.16
N ARG A 192 5.15 7.91 25.94
CA ARG A 192 5.51 9.05 26.82
C ARG A 192 5.74 10.29 25.96
N PRO A 193 5.01 11.39 26.21
CA PRO A 193 5.08 12.61 25.39
C PRO A 193 6.47 13.24 25.30
N GLU A 194 7.30 13.09 26.34
CA GLU A 194 8.66 13.64 26.40
C GLU A 194 9.71 12.88 25.57
N MET A 195 9.37 11.71 25.04
CA MET A 195 10.30 10.92 24.22
C MET A 195 10.68 11.70 22.95
N SER A 196 11.96 11.78 22.67
CA SER A 196 12.47 12.21 21.36
C SER A 196 12.21 11.12 20.31
N GLU A 197 12.38 11.43 19.02
CA GLU A 197 12.29 10.43 17.95
C GLU A 197 13.31 9.29 18.15
N ALA A 198 14.52 9.62 18.61
CA ALA A 198 15.57 8.63 18.90
C ALA A 198 15.17 7.71 20.07
N ASP A 199 14.58 8.26 21.15
CA ASP A 199 14.08 7.47 22.27
C ASP A 199 12.93 6.56 21.85
N PHE A 200 12.05 7.05 20.99
CA PHE A 200 10.95 6.24 20.47
C PHE A 200 11.43 5.15 19.50
N THR A 201 12.43 5.43 18.67
CA THR A 201 13.09 4.39 17.87
C THR A 201 13.71 3.32 18.77
N ALA A 202 14.42 3.70 19.83
CA ALA A 202 14.98 2.77 20.81
C ALA A 202 13.88 1.95 21.53
N HIS A 203 12.75 2.58 21.84
CA HIS A 203 11.57 1.88 22.38
C HIS A 203 11.05 0.82 21.41
N CYS A 204 10.84 1.16 20.14
CA CYS A 204 10.39 0.18 19.14
C CYS A 204 11.36 -0.99 18.98
N VAL A 205 12.66 -0.73 19.05
CA VAL A 205 13.69 -1.78 19.05
C VAL A 205 13.57 -2.67 20.29
N ALA A 206 13.40 -2.09 21.48
CA ALA A 206 13.24 -2.85 22.72
C ALA A 206 11.99 -3.74 22.69
N GLU A 207 10.87 -3.24 22.18
CA GLU A 207 9.63 -4.01 22.00
C GLU A 207 9.82 -5.18 21.00
N LEU A 208 10.56 -4.96 19.90
CA LEU A 208 10.88 -6.01 18.96
C LEU A 208 11.80 -7.08 19.58
N GLU A 209 12.85 -6.69 20.29
CA GLU A 209 13.74 -7.63 21.02
C GLU A 209 12.98 -8.42 22.09
N ALA A 210 12.10 -7.78 22.84
CA ALA A 210 11.26 -8.44 23.83
C ALA A 210 10.28 -9.45 23.19
N LEU A 211 9.69 -9.09 22.04
CA LEU A 211 8.85 -9.99 21.24
C LEU A 211 9.65 -11.22 20.78
N ILE A 212 10.85 -11.01 20.21
CA ILE A 212 11.72 -12.08 19.74
C ILE A 212 12.13 -13.02 20.89
N ALA A 213 12.49 -12.45 22.06
CA ALA A 213 12.84 -13.21 23.24
C ALA A 213 11.66 -14.06 23.75
N ARG A 214 10.44 -13.53 23.74
CA ARG A 214 9.22 -14.23 24.17
C ARG A 214 8.85 -15.36 23.22
N GLU A 215 8.90 -15.13 21.92
CA GLU A 215 8.47 -16.09 20.90
C GLU A 215 9.53 -17.15 20.57
N GLY A 216 10.82 -16.86 20.84
CA GLY A 216 11.98 -17.64 20.47
C GLY A 216 12.47 -17.35 19.07
N ALA A 217 13.70 -16.83 18.91
CA ALA A 217 14.26 -16.43 17.61
C ALA A 217 14.30 -17.57 16.59
N ASP A 218 14.46 -18.80 17.05
CA ASP A 218 14.47 -20.04 16.24
C ASP A 218 13.07 -20.42 15.70
N THR A 219 12.00 -19.77 16.16
CA THR A 219 10.63 -19.95 15.65
C THR A 219 10.21 -18.87 14.65
N ILE A 220 10.96 -17.75 14.58
CA ILE A 220 10.59 -16.57 13.77
C ILE A 220 11.30 -16.64 12.43
N ALA A 221 10.54 -16.65 11.34
CA ALA A 221 11.03 -16.80 9.98
C ALA A 221 11.31 -15.47 9.29
N ALA A 222 10.43 -14.49 9.46
CA ALA A 222 10.54 -13.18 8.82
C ALA A 222 9.83 -12.08 9.60
N PHE A 223 10.22 -10.85 9.29
CA PHE A 223 9.50 -9.62 9.58
C PHE A 223 8.95 -9.04 8.29
N ILE A 224 7.69 -8.60 8.28
CA ILE A 224 7.10 -7.88 7.15
C ILE A 224 6.74 -6.45 7.55
N GLY A 225 7.04 -5.48 6.66
CA GLY A 225 6.67 -4.09 6.93
C GLY A 225 6.66 -3.20 5.69
N GLU A 226 5.76 -2.22 5.71
CA GLU A 226 5.69 -1.15 4.71
C GLU A 226 6.78 -0.09 5.04
N PRO A 227 7.51 0.47 4.07
CA PRO A 227 8.45 1.58 4.32
C PRO A 227 7.79 2.76 5.05
N VAL A 228 6.60 3.14 4.62
CA VAL A 228 5.67 4.07 5.30
C VAL A 228 4.37 3.31 5.52
N LEU A 229 3.82 3.30 6.73
CA LEU A 229 2.51 2.68 6.96
C LEU A 229 1.45 3.39 6.11
N GLY A 230 0.89 2.70 5.13
CA GLY A 230 -0.12 3.27 4.22
C GLY A 230 -1.49 3.35 4.87
N THR A 231 -2.22 2.25 4.84
CA THR A 231 -3.61 2.14 5.35
C THR A 231 -3.72 2.43 6.84
N GLY A 232 -2.67 2.20 7.61
CA GLY A 232 -2.60 2.47 9.04
C GLY A 232 -2.59 3.95 9.42
N GLY A 233 -2.61 4.87 8.44
CA GLY A 233 -2.72 6.31 8.70
C GLY A 233 -1.68 7.19 8.02
N ILE A 234 -1.01 6.70 6.98
CA ILE A 234 0.10 7.38 6.30
C ILE A 234 1.12 7.86 7.35
N VAL A 235 1.83 6.90 7.94
CA VAL A 235 2.76 7.17 9.04
C VAL A 235 4.19 6.89 8.57
N PRO A 236 4.96 7.94 8.21
CA PRO A 236 6.41 7.81 8.05
C PRO A 236 7.06 7.36 9.36
N PRO A 237 8.04 6.46 9.33
CA PRO A 237 8.75 6.05 10.54
C PRO A 237 9.66 7.17 11.05
N PRO A 238 9.95 7.23 12.36
CA PRO A 238 10.93 8.17 12.89
C PRO A 238 12.33 7.91 12.33
N ALA A 239 13.19 8.93 12.39
CA ALA A 239 14.54 8.86 11.86
C ALA A 239 15.32 7.67 12.46
N GLY A 240 16.02 6.92 11.61
CA GLY A 240 16.84 5.76 12.02
C GLY A 240 16.07 4.49 12.37
N TYR A 241 14.73 4.52 12.39
CA TYR A 241 13.91 3.35 12.73
C TYR A 241 14.27 2.10 11.90
N TRP A 242 14.26 2.23 10.58
CA TRP A 242 14.49 1.06 9.72
C TRP A 242 15.89 0.47 9.86
N GLN A 243 16.92 1.33 10.00
CA GLN A 243 18.30 0.88 10.21
C GLN A 243 18.43 0.09 11.51
N ALA A 244 17.78 0.60 12.59
CA ALA A 244 17.80 -0.06 13.89
C ALA A 244 17.02 -1.39 13.88
N ILE A 245 15.85 -1.43 13.26
CA ILE A 245 15.07 -2.67 13.09
C ILE A 245 15.86 -3.71 12.28
N GLN A 246 16.48 -3.32 11.16
CA GLN A 246 17.24 -4.26 10.33
C GLN A 246 18.43 -4.87 11.09
N GLN A 247 19.12 -4.09 11.94
CA GLN A 247 20.18 -4.62 12.80
C GLN A 247 19.67 -5.72 13.75
N VAL A 248 18.47 -5.56 14.31
CA VAL A 248 17.86 -6.60 15.14
C VAL A 248 17.54 -7.85 14.31
N LEU A 249 16.96 -7.68 13.12
CA LEU A 249 16.62 -8.81 12.24
C LEU A 249 17.87 -9.58 11.81
N ASP A 250 18.94 -8.87 11.44
CA ASP A 250 20.24 -9.47 11.06
C ASP A 250 20.85 -10.26 12.23
N LYS A 251 20.81 -9.69 13.44
CA LYS A 251 21.31 -10.36 14.67
C LYS A 251 20.63 -11.70 14.93
N HIS A 252 19.34 -11.81 14.66
CA HIS A 252 18.54 -13.00 14.94
C HIS A 252 18.28 -13.88 13.73
N ASP A 253 18.94 -13.62 12.58
CA ASP A 253 18.74 -14.33 11.31
C ASP A 253 17.26 -14.42 10.91
N ILE A 254 16.55 -13.28 10.97
CA ILE A 254 15.15 -13.11 10.59
C ILE A 254 15.11 -12.39 9.24
N LEU A 255 14.41 -12.97 8.26
CA LEU A 255 14.29 -12.38 6.91
C LEU A 255 13.46 -11.08 6.94
N LEU A 256 13.83 -10.12 6.08
CA LEU A 256 13.07 -8.88 5.89
C LEU A 256 12.25 -8.92 4.60
N ILE A 257 10.93 -8.88 4.73
CA ILE A 257 9.98 -8.66 3.63
C ILE A 257 9.57 -7.18 3.67
N VAL A 258 9.91 -6.42 2.62
CA VAL A 258 9.48 -5.04 2.49
C VAL A 258 8.24 -4.98 1.59
N ASP A 259 7.12 -4.54 2.15
CA ASP A 259 5.87 -4.37 1.42
C ASP A 259 5.84 -2.99 0.73
N GLU A 260 6.22 -2.97 -0.54
CA GLU A 260 6.27 -1.81 -1.42
C GLU A 260 4.98 -1.62 -2.24
N VAL A 261 3.91 -2.26 -1.87
CA VAL A 261 2.64 -2.20 -2.61
C VAL A 261 2.13 -0.76 -2.72
N VAL A 262 2.38 0.10 -1.72
CA VAL A 262 2.07 1.52 -1.78
C VAL A 262 3.27 2.37 -2.19
N THR A 263 4.42 2.12 -1.62
CA THR A 263 5.61 2.98 -1.71
C THR A 263 6.42 2.81 -3.00
N GLY A 264 6.27 1.68 -3.66
CA GLY A 264 6.96 1.38 -4.92
C GLY A 264 6.51 2.25 -6.10
N PHE A 265 7.36 2.31 -7.10
CA PHE A 265 7.14 3.00 -8.38
C PHE A 265 6.91 4.51 -8.25
N GLY A 266 7.70 5.15 -7.38
CA GLY A 266 7.83 6.60 -7.36
C GLY A 266 7.12 7.34 -6.24
N ARG A 267 6.25 6.70 -5.46
CA ARG A 267 5.37 7.34 -4.47
C ARG A 267 6.10 8.23 -3.46
N LEU A 268 7.30 7.88 -3.04
CA LEU A 268 8.11 8.64 -2.07
C LEU A 268 9.14 9.59 -2.72
N GLY A 269 9.11 9.77 -4.06
CA GLY A 269 10.14 10.52 -4.77
C GLY A 269 11.42 9.70 -5.05
N SER A 270 11.36 8.41 -4.82
CA SER A 270 12.33 7.38 -5.23
C SER A 270 11.60 6.24 -5.92
N MET A 271 12.29 5.44 -6.74
CA MET A 271 11.65 4.33 -7.45
C MET A 271 11.09 3.29 -6.47
N MET A 272 11.83 2.96 -5.42
CA MET A 272 11.42 2.08 -4.33
C MET A 272 11.57 2.78 -2.98
N GLY A 273 10.66 2.52 -2.04
CA GLY A 273 10.76 3.00 -0.67
C GLY A 273 11.94 2.36 0.07
N SER A 274 12.35 1.15 -0.34
CA SER A 274 13.58 0.50 0.14
C SER A 274 14.82 1.33 -0.13
N ASP A 275 14.95 1.91 -1.34
CA ASP A 275 16.06 2.81 -1.67
C ASP A 275 15.98 4.10 -0.85
N HIS A 276 14.78 4.64 -0.67
CA HIS A 276 14.54 5.85 0.11
C HIS A 276 15.03 5.73 1.56
N TYR A 277 14.78 4.60 2.19
CA TYR A 277 15.20 4.32 3.57
C TYR A 277 16.51 3.53 3.69
N GLY A 278 17.17 3.19 2.59
CA GLY A 278 18.42 2.43 2.58
C GLY A 278 18.26 1.00 3.11
N LEU A 279 17.13 0.35 2.85
CA LEU A 279 16.83 -1.02 3.27
C LEU A 279 17.53 -2.05 2.40
N LYS A 280 17.80 -3.21 2.99
CA LYS A 280 18.33 -4.40 2.32
C LYS A 280 17.33 -5.55 2.48
N PRO A 281 16.23 -5.56 1.71
CA PRO A 281 15.22 -6.60 1.82
C PRO A 281 15.69 -7.96 1.30
N ASP A 282 15.19 -9.04 1.90
CA ASP A 282 15.27 -10.39 1.35
C ASP A 282 14.17 -10.64 0.32
N ILE A 283 13.01 -10.00 0.48
CA ILE A 283 11.89 -10.03 -0.46
C ILE A 283 11.24 -8.64 -0.52
N ILE A 284 10.80 -8.23 -1.71
CA ILE A 284 9.99 -7.02 -1.90
C ILE A 284 8.65 -7.41 -2.50
N THR A 285 7.56 -6.91 -1.93
CA THR A 285 6.21 -7.07 -2.48
C THR A 285 5.85 -5.85 -3.32
N ILE A 286 5.41 -6.05 -4.56
CA ILE A 286 4.98 -4.99 -5.47
C ILE A 286 3.58 -5.24 -6.04
N ALA A 287 2.80 -4.16 -6.24
CA ALA A 287 1.50 -4.18 -6.91
C ALA A 287 1.11 -2.74 -7.33
N LYS A 288 -0.16 -2.40 -7.36
CA LYS A 288 -0.73 -1.04 -7.55
C LYS A 288 0.00 -0.20 -8.61
N GLY A 289 0.97 0.61 -8.19
CA GLY A 289 1.77 1.47 -9.07
C GLY A 289 2.52 0.74 -10.18
N LEU A 290 2.70 -0.58 -10.08
CA LEU A 290 3.30 -1.41 -11.12
C LEU A 290 2.59 -1.30 -12.48
N THR A 291 1.26 -1.21 -12.46
CA THR A 291 0.43 -1.06 -13.66
C THR A 291 -0.46 0.18 -13.61
N SER A 292 -0.33 1.00 -12.56
CA SER A 292 -1.29 2.08 -12.23
C SER A 292 -2.74 1.63 -12.26
N ALA A 293 -3.01 0.37 -11.88
CA ALA A 293 -4.32 -0.28 -11.85
C ALA A 293 -5.03 -0.43 -13.23
N TYR A 294 -4.35 -0.19 -14.35
CA TYR A 294 -4.90 -0.46 -15.68
C TYR A 294 -5.12 -1.96 -15.94
N ALA A 295 -4.35 -2.81 -15.26
CA ALA A 295 -4.60 -4.25 -15.20
C ALA A 295 -4.17 -4.80 -13.83
N PRO A 296 -4.86 -5.82 -13.28
CA PRO A 296 -4.42 -6.50 -12.07
C PRO A 296 -3.07 -7.18 -12.30
N LEU A 297 -2.07 -6.81 -11.51
CA LEU A 297 -0.75 -7.43 -11.49
C LEU A 297 -0.05 -7.12 -10.17
N SER A 298 0.68 -8.09 -9.66
CA SER A 298 1.58 -7.95 -8.53
C SER A 298 2.86 -8.73 -8.76
N GLY A 299 3.80 -8.60 -7.86
CA GLY A 299 5.00 -9.43 -7.87
C GLY A 299 5.68 -9.51 -6.52
N SER A 300 6.50 -10.54 -6.41
CA SER A 300 7.48 -10.75 -5.34
C SER A 300 8.85 -10.67 -5.96
N ILE A 301 9.65 -9.68 -5.57
CA ILE A 301 11.05 -9.58 -5.99
C ILE A 301 11.87 -10.32 -4.95
N ILE A 302 12.59 -11.35 -5.37
CA ILE A 302 13.30 -12.29 -4.51
C ILE A 302 14.79 -11.92 -4.48
N GLY A 303 15.35 -11.77 -3.28
CA GLY A 303 16.76 -11.49 -3.07
C GLY A 303 17.68 -12.68 -3.35
N ASP A 304 18.94 -12.38 -3.68
CA ASP A 304 19.97 -13.37 -4.01
C ASP A 304 20.16 -14.44 -2.92
N ARG A 305 20.11 -14.01 -1.66
CA ARG A 305 20.23 -14.91 -0.49
C ARG A 305 19.15 -15.98 -0.48
N LEU A 306 17.91 -15.57 -0.74
CA LEU A 306 16.78 -16.47 -0.75
C LEU A 306 16.79 -17.33 -1.99
N TRP A 307 17.02 -16.73 -3.17
CA TRP A 307 16.99 -17.41 -4.46
C TRP A 307 17.93 -18.60 -4.52
N LYS A 308 19.18 -18.47 -4.07
CA LYS A 308 20.17 -19.55 -4.07
C LYS A 308 19.69 -20.80 -3.31
N ILE A 309 19.01 -20.62 -2.19
CA ILE A 309 18.49 -21.73 -1.40
C ILE A 309 17.23 -22.34 -2.04
N LEU A 310 16.36 -21.50 -2.65
CA LEU A 310 15.21 -22.02 -3.39
C LEU A 310 15.66 -22.87 -4.59
N GLU A 311 16.65 -22.41 -5.34
CA GLU A 311 17.23 -23.10 -6.49
C GLU A 311 17.83 -24.47 -6.08
N GLN A 312 18.69 -24.49 -5.05
CA GLN A 312 19.20 -25.73 -4.46
C GLN A 312 18.10 -26.66 -4.01
N GLY A 313 17.07 -26.12 -3.34
CA GLY A 313 15.94 -26.91 -2.85
C GLY A 313 15.17 -27.62 -3.95
N THR A 314 15.10 -27.03 -5.16
CA THR A 314 14.46 -27.69 -6.31
C THR A 314 15.31 -28.79 -6.93
N ASP A 315 16.62 -28.73 -6.86
CA ASP A 315 17.50 -29.84 -7.27
C ASP A 315 17.30 -31.07 -6.38
N GLU A 316 17.09 -30.85 -5.09
CA GLU A 316 16.94 -31.93 -4.11
C GLU A 316 15.51 -32.51 -4.05
N ASN A 317 14.50 -31.66 -4.20
CA ASN A 317 13.10 -32.00 -3.92
C ASN A 317 12.17 -31.92 -5.13
N GLY A 318 12.71 -31.59 -6.32
CA GLY A 318 11.93 -31.38 -7.54
C GLY A 318 11.21 -30.02 -7.59
N PRO A 319 10.32 -29.83 -8.57
CA PRO A 319 9.69 -28.54 -8.84
C PRO A 319 8.95 -27.97 -7.62
N ILE A 320 9.06 -26.65 -7.41
CA ILE A 320 8.35 -25.97 -6.33
C ILE A 320 6.83 -26.02 -6.54
N GLY A 321 6.11 -26.57 -5.56
CA GLY A 321 4.64 -26.74 -5.59
C GLY A 321 3.88 -25.44 -5.31
N HIS A 322 4.17 -24.37 -6.07
CA HIS A 322 3.49 -23.09 -5.94
C HIS A 322 3.33 -22.38 -7.28
N GLY A 323 2.14 -21.87 -7.54
CA GLY A 323 1.80 -21.07 -8.72
C GLY A 323 0.35 -20.62 -8.70
N TRP A 324 0.08 -19.40 -9.11
CA TRP A 324 -1.26 -18.90 -9.41
C TRP A 324 -1.53 -19.11 -10.90
N THR A 325 -2.72 -19.56 -11.27
CA THR A 325 -3.08 -19.83 -12.67
C THR A 325 -2.77 -18.65 -13.60
N TYR A 326 -3.03 -17.44 -13.13
CA TYR A 326 -2.82 -16.22 -13.92
C TYR A 326 -1.50 -15.50 -13.60
N SER A 327 -0.53 -16.18 -12.97
CA SER A 327 0.82 -15.64 -12.78
C SER A 327 1.41 -15.18 -14.11
N ALA A 328 2.03 -14.01 -14.12
CA ALA A 328 2.69 -13.42 -15.29
C ALA A 328 1.75 -13.25 -16.51
N HIS A 329 0.49 -12.91 -16.27
CA HIS A 329 -0.52 -12.70 -17.33
C HIS A 329 -0.01 -11.67 -18.35
N PRO A 330 0.04 -12.00 -19.67
CA PRO A 330 0.69 -11.15 -20.66
C PRO A 330 0.03 -9.76 -20.81
N ILE A 331 -1.29 -9.67 -20.67
CA ILE A 331 -2.02 -8.38 -20.70
C ILE A 331 -1.57 -7.49 -19.51
N GLY A 332 -1.47 -8.07 -18.32
CA GLY A 332 -0.96 -7.35 -17.14
C GLY A 332 0.49 -6.91 -17.31
N ALA A 333 1.31 -7.76 -17.92
CA ALA A 333 2.70 -7.47 -18.21
C ALA A 333 2.85 -6.33 -19.25
N ALA A 334 2.06 -6.35 -20.33
CA ALA A 334 2.04 -5.27 -21.32
C ALA A 334 1.63 -3.92 -20.70
N ALA A 335 0.61 -3.94 -19.82
CA ALA A 335 0.22 -2.76 -19.05
C ALA A 335 1.37 -2.24 -18.17
N GLY A 336 2.06 -3.14 -17.47
CA GLY A 336 3.22 -2.79 -16.63
C GLY A 336 4.37 -2.18 -17.41
N ILE A 337 4.71 -2.73 -18.58
CA ILE A 337 5.74 -2.20 -19.49
C ILE A 337 5.41 -0.77 -19.91
N ALA A 338 4.18 -0.55 -20.41
CA ALA A 338 3.73 0.77 -20.84
C ALA A 338 3.70 1.77 -19.68
N ASN A 339 3.24 1.32 -18.51
CA ASN A 339 3.20 2.12 -17.29
C ASN A 339 4.60 2.56 -16.82
N LEU A 340 5.57 1.64 -16.75
CA LEU A 340 6.94 1.99 -16.33
C LEU A 340 7.61 2.96 -17.31
N LYS A 341 7.36 2.80 -18.61
CA LYS A 341 7.83 3.78 -19.63
C LYS A 341 7.24 5.17 -19.39
N LEU A 342 5.95 5.27 -19.01
CA LEU A 342 5.32 6.54 -18.68
C LEU A 342 5.85 7.16 -17.38
N VAL A 343 6.09 6.34 -16.34
CA VAL A 343 6.70 6.80 -15.09
C VAL A 343 8.03 7.49 -15.37
N ASP A 344 8.87 6.90 -16.23
CA ASP A 344 10.17 7.44 -16.59
C ASP A 344 10.04 8.67 -17.50
N SER A 345 9.30 8.57 -18.61
CA SER A 345 9.23 9.62 -19.63
C SER A 345 8.54 10.90 -19.15
N LEU A 346 7.64 10.79 -18.18
CA LEU A 346 6.93 11.93 -17.58
C LEU A 346 7.66 12.47 -16.32
N GLY A 347 8.77 11.89 -15.90
CA GLY A 347 9.51 12.33 -14.71
C GLY A 347 8.69 12.20 -13.41
N LEU A 348 7.83 11.20 -13.30
CA LEU A 348 6.85 11.14 -12.22
C LEU A 348 7.47 10.88 -10.85
N VAL A 349 8.60 10.20 -10.79
CA VAL A 349 9.34 9.98 -9.53
C VAL A 349 9.84 11.31 -8.98
N GLU A 350 10.43 12.15 -9.82
CA GLU A 350 10.89 13.48 -9.44
C GLU A 350 9.73 14.40 -9.05
N ASN A 351 8.63 14.36 -9.82
CA ASN A 351 7.43 15.12 -9.50
C ASN A 351 6.84 14.74 -8.14
N ALA A 352 6.81 13.45 -7.82
CA ALA A 352 6.33 12.98 -6.52
C ALA A 352 7.14 13.56 -5.34
N GLY A 353 8.45 13.67 -5.48
CA GLY A 353 9.29 14.32 -4.48
C GLY A 353 9.02 15.84 -4.39
N LYS A 354 9.01 16.54 -5.54
CA LYS A 354 8.88 18.00 -5.59
C LYS A 354 7.46 18.49 -5.28
N THR A 355 6.48 17.99 -6.01
CA THR A 355 5.07 18.42 -5.84
C THR A 355 4.45 17.81 -4.59
N GLY A 356 4.84 16.58 -4.21
CA GLY A 356 4.42 15.98 -2.94
C GLY A 356 4.97 16.74 -1.73
N GLY A 357 6.25 17.11 -1.74
CA GLY A 357 6.85 17.97 -0.72
C GLY A 357 6.14 19.34 -0.64
N TYR A 358 5.78 19.93 -1.79
CA TYR A 358 4.99 21.15 -1.83
C TYR A 358 3.60 20.96 -1.20
N LEU A 359 2.85 19.92 -1.57
CA LEU A 359 1.54 19.60 -0.99
C LEU A 359 1.61 19.46 0.55
N ASN A 360 2.60 18.71 1.05
CA ASN A 360 2.81 18.53 2.48
C ASN A 360 3.12 19.87 3.19
N ALA A 361 3.96 20.70 2.62
CA ALA A 361 4.31 22.00 3.17
C ALA A 361 3.11 22.96 3.21
N GLN A 362 2.35 23.05 2.11
CA GLN A 362 1.14 23.88 2.04
C GLN A 362 0.05 23.40 3.01
N MET A 363 -0.19 22.10 3.08
CA MET A 363 -1.17 21.53 4.03
C MET A 363 -0.78 21.83 5.47
N LYS A 364 0.50 21.64 5.83
CA LYS A 364 1.01 21.94 7.17
C LYS A 364 0.89 23.43 7.50
N ALA A 365 1.23 24.31 6.57
CA ALA A 365 1.13 25.76 6.78
C ALA A 365 -0.32 26.23 6.94
N ALA A 366 -1.23 25.72 6.09
CA ALA A 366 -2.64 26.11 6.10
C ALA A 366 -3.39 25.66 7.36
N LEU A 367 -2.92 24.59 8.02
CA LEU A 367 -3.58 23.98 9.20
C LEU A 367 -2.76 24.19 10.51
N ALA A 368 -1.68 24.96 10.48
CA ALA A 368 -0.74 25.09 11.61
C ALA A 368 -1.40 25.55 12.92
N ASP A 369 -2.34 26.47 12.84
CA ASP A 369 -2.98 27.10 14.02
C ASP A 369 -4.37 26.52 14.33
N HIS A 370 -4.81 25.49 13.57
CA HIS A 370 -6.15 24.96 13.75
C HIS A 370 -6.23 24.09 15.03
N PRO A 371 -7.17 24.38 15.97
CA PRO A 371 -7.20 23.76 17.31
C PRO A 371 -7.49 22.25 17.29
N HIS A 372 -8.05 21.76 16.19
CA HIS A 372 -8.42 20.34 16.04
C HIS A 372 -7.47 19.54 15.14
N ILE A 373 -6.29 20.07 14.80
CA ILE A 373 -5.28 19.34 14.03
C ILE A 373 -4.15 18.89 14.94
N ALA A 374 -4.08 17.58 15.18
CA ALA A 374 -3.00 17.00 15.98
C ALA A 374 -1.68 16.97 15.21
N GLU A 375 -1.75 16.59 13.93
CA GLU A 375 -0.55 16.46 13.08
C GLU A 375 -0.91 16.54 11.60
N VAL A 376 -0.04 17.20 10.83
CA VAL A 376 0.05 17.03 9.37
C VAL A 376 1.38 16.37 9.08
N ARG A 377 1.35 15.20 8.48
CA ARG A 377 2.53 14.38 8.16
C ARG A 377 2.46 13.84 6.75
N GLY A 378 3.59 13.44 6.21
CA GLY A 378 3.66 12.80 4.91
C GLY A 378 5.07 12.73 4.37
N GLU A 379 5.23 12.04 3.25
CA GLU A 379 6.50 11.88 2.57
C GLU A 379 6.27 11.62 1.08
N GLY A 380 7.02 12.31 0.21
CA GLY A 380 6.75 12.29 -1.21
C GLY A 380 5.30 12.69 -1.51
N MET A 381 4.61 11.89 -2.32
CA MET A 381 3.20 12.13 -2.71
C MET A 381 2.21 11.42 -1.75
N LEU A 382 2.60 11.25 -0.49
CA LEU A 382 1.72 10.82 0.61
C LEU A 382 1.57 11.98 1.59
N CYS A 383 0.33 12.24 2.04
CA CYS A 383 0.03 13.23 3.06
C CYS A 383 -1.12 12.75 3.94
N ALA A 384 -1.11 13.09 5.22
CA ALA A 384 -2.21 12.84 6.13
C ALA A 384 -2.42 14.02 7.07
N VAL A 385 -3.68 14.27 7.37
CA VAL A 385 -4.13 15.21 8.42
C VAL A 385 -4.79 14.39 9.52
N GLU A 386 -4.19 14.38 10.70
CA GLU A 386 -4.77 13.73 11.88
C GLU A 386 -5.49 14.73 12.75
N LEU A 387 -6.72 14.39 13.12
CA LEU A 387 -7.62 15.25 13.87
C LEU A 387 -7.59 14.89 15.36
N ALA A 388 -7.75 15.90 16.21
CA ALA A 388 -7.93 15.74 17.64
C ALA A 388 -9.03 16.70 18.14
N LYS A 389 -9.72 16.31 19.19
CA LYS A 389 -10.66 17.17 19.89
C LYS A 389 -9.96 18.30 20.61
N ASP A 390 -8.79 18.00 21.15
CA ASP A 390 -7.87 18.94 21.80
C ASP A 390 -6.44 18.55 21.38
N ARG A 391 -5.82 19.41 20.55
CA ARG A 391 -4.47 19.15 20.01
C ARG A 391 -3.39 19.24 21.08
N ASP A 392 -3.55 20.11 22.06
CA ASP A 392 -2.50 20.40 23.06
C ASP A 392 -2.36 19.24 24.05
N ASN A 393 -3.47 18.59 24.36
CA ASN A 393 -3.51 17.43 25.26
C ASN A 393 -3.57 16.09 24.49
N LEU A 394 -3.53 16.11 23.16
CA LEU A 394 -3.71 14.94 22.29
C LEU A 394 -4.96 14.12 22.66
N ALA A 395 -6.05 14.82 23.03
CA ALA A 395 -7.33 14.19 23.25
C ALA A 395 -8.04 13.99 21.89
N PHE A 396 -8.33 12.74 21.54
CA PHE A 396 -8.94 12.40 20.25
C PHE A 396 -10.47 12.40 20.36
N PHE A 397 -11.13 12.56 19.21
CA PHE A 397 -12.59 12.45 19.13
C PHE A 397 -13.04 11.01 19.44
N ASP A 398 -14.25 10.86 19.95
CA ASP A 398 -14.87 9.54 20.06
C ASP A 398 -15.12 8.97 18.65
N ALA A 399 -14.83 7.68 18.46
CA ALA A 399 -14.96 7.03 17.15
C ALA A 399 -16.39 7.10 16.57
N SER A 400 -17.43 7.22 17.43
CA SER A 400 -18.81 7.39 17.01
C SER A 400 -19.09 8.74 16.36
N GLU A 401 -18.27 9.76 16.62
CA GLU A 401 -18.42 11.11 16.02
C GLU A 401 -18.03 11.11 14.53
N LYS A 402 -17.24 10.14 14.06
CA LYS A 402 -16.86 9.91 12.64
C LYS A 402 -16.38 11.19 11.95
N VAL A 403 -15.55 11.97 12.63
CA VAL A 403 -15.18 13.33 12.20
C VAL A 403 -14.48 13.33 10.83
N ALA A 404 -13.49 12.47 10.64
CA ALA A 404 -12.82 12.36 9.34
C ALA A 404 -13.77 11.95 8.20
N ILE A 405 -14.72 11.05 8.48
CA ILE A 405 -15.73 10.63 7.48
C ILE A 405 -16.61 11.81 7.08
N ARG A 406 -17.03 12.65 8.05
CA ARG A 406 -17.84 13.84 7.79
C ARG A 406 -17.08 14.87 6.96
N ILE A 407 -15.81 15.10 7.28
CA ILE A 407 -14.95 16.05 6.53
C ILE A 407 -14.74 15.54 5.10
N VAL A 408 -14.40 14.25 4.91
CA VAL A 408 -14.23 13.68 3.57
C VAL A 408 -15.52 13.76 2.75
N ALA A 409 -16.68 13.57 3.37
CA ALA A 409 -17.97 13.74 2.70
C ALA A 409 -18.20 15.21 2.25
N GLU A 410 -17.75 16.18 3.04
CA GLU A 410 -17.79 17.60 2.68
C GLU A 410 -16.80 17.93 1.55
N MET A 411 -15.57 17.38 1.61
CA MET A 411 -14.58 17.53 0.53
C MET A 411 -15.12 17.05 -0.82
N VAL A 412 -15.87 15.95 -0.82
CA VAL A 412 -16.50 15.44 -2.06
C VAL A 412 -17.49 16.44 -2.64
N LYS A 413 -18.29 17.12 -1.82
CA LYS A 413 -19.19 18.19 -2.29
C LYS A 413 -18.41 19.38 -2.88
N LEU A 414 -17.20 19.60 -2.38
CA LEU A 414 -16.28 20.62 -2.87
C LEU A 414 -15.44 20.18 -4.09
N GLY A 415 -15.66 18.97 -4.61
CA GLY A 415 -15.04 18.45 -5.81
C GLY A 415 -13.71 17.72 -5.60
N VAL A 416 -13.37 17.31 -4.37
CA VAL A 416 -12.13 16.58 -4.05
C VAL A 416 -12.44 15.27 -3.32
N ILE A 417 -11.85 14.17 -3.77
CA ILE A 417 -11.91 12.87 -3.10
C ILE A 417 -10.63 12.70 -2.27
N ALA A 418 -10.80 12.49 -0.98
CA ALA A 418 -9.77 12.03 -0.05
C ALA A 418 -10.28 10.78 0.68
N ARG A 419 -9.50 10.20 1.56
CA ARG A 419 -9.89 9.02 2.31
C ARG A 419 -9.90 9.27 3.82
N ALA A 420 -11.03 9.02 4.47
CA ALA A 420 -11.05 8.77 5.90
C ALA A 420 -10.39 7.42 6.17
N MET A 421 -9.29 7.42 6.93
CA MET A 421 -8.52 6.20 7.18
C MET A 421 -9.28 5.28 8.13
N PRO A 422 -9.10 3.94 8.03
CA PRO A 422 -9.95 2.98 8.75
C PRO A 422 -9.74 2.97 10.26
N GLN A 423 -8.68 3.60 10.76
CA GLN A 423 -8.39 3.65 12.19
C GLN A 423 -7.94 5.05 12.61
N GLY A 424 -8.72 5.68 13.48
CA GLY A 424 -8.56 7.06 13.92
C GLY A 424 -9.22 8.06 12.97
N ASP A 425 -9.36 9.31 13.44
CA ASP A 425 -9.85 10.40 12.62
C ASP A 425 -8.69 11.00 11.81
N ILE A 426 -8.34 10.33 10.71
CA ILE A 426 -7.23 10.71 9.83
C ILE A 426 -7.77 10.86 8.41
N ILE A 427 -7.44 11.97 7.75
CA ILE A 427 -7.71 12.20 6.33
C ILE A 427 -6.43 11.91 5.57
N GLY A 428 -6.45 10.92 4.69
CA GLY A 428 -5.31 10.51 3.88
C GLY A 428 -5.38 11.02 2.45
N PHE A 429 -4.22 11.39 1.91
CA PHE A 429 -4.01 11.85 0.54
C PHE A 429 -2.86 11.06 -0.10
N ALA A 430 -3.09 10.60 -1.29
CA ALA A 430 -2.12 9.89 -2.12
C ALA A 430 -2.47 10.10 -3.61
N PRO A 431 -2.48 11.34 -4.11
CA PRO A 431 -2.91 11.63 -5.47
C PRO A 431 -2.04 10.93 -6.51
N PRO A 432 -2.46 10.86 -7.78
CA PRO A 432 -1.59 10.42 -8.87
C PRO A 432 -0.29 11.22 -8.91
N LEU A 433 0.82 10.57 -9.29
CA LEU A 433 2.13 11.21 -9.30
C LEU A 433 2.26 12.35 -10.35
N CYS A 434 1.29 12.45 -11.25
CA CYS A 434 1.19 13.53 -12.22
C CYS A 434 0.45 14.79 -11.70
N LEU A 435 0.11 14.85 -10.41
CA LEU A 435 -0.49 16.03 -9.78
C LEU A 435 0.39 17.25 -10.02
N THR A 436 -0.23 18.38 -10.43
CA THR A 436 0.45 19.67 -10.55
C THR A 436 0.41 20.45 -9.24
N ARG A 437 1.17 21.54 -9.13
CA ARG A 437 1.12 22.43 -7.95
C ARG A 437 -0.22 23.12 -7.80
N GLU A 438 -0.81 23.58 -8.91
CA GLU A 438 -2.13 24.20 -8.95
C GLU A 438 -3.21 23.23 -8.47
N GLU A 439 -3.12 21.97 -8.84
CA GLU A 439 -4.03 20.94 -8.35
C GLU A 439 -3.78 20.61 -6.87
N ALA A 440 -2.53 20.67 -6.40
CA ALA A 440 -2.21 20.54 -4.97
C ALA A 440 -2.81 21.69 -4.15
N ASP A 441 -2.77 22.93 -4.67
CA ASP A 441 -3.42 24.10 -4.03
C ASP A 441 -4.93 23.90 -3.91
N ILE A 442 -5.58 23.35 -4.93
CA ILE A 442 -7.01 22.98 -4.88
C ILE A 442 -7.27 21.96 -3.75
N VAL A 443 -6.42 20.93 -3.64
CA VAL A 443 -6.56 19.92 -2.57
C VAL A 443 -6.46 20.57 -1.19
N VAL A 444 -5.48 21.45 -0.98
CA VAL A 444 -5.28 22.16 0.30
C VAL A 444 -6.48 23.07 0.60
N GLU A 445 -6.87 23.93 -0.34
CA GLU A 445 -8.00 24.87 -0.19
C GLU A 445 -9.29 24.13 0.20
N LYS A 446 -9.64 23.05 -0.54
CA LYS A 446 -10.88 22.31 -0.30
C LYS A 446 -10.84 21.51 1.01
N THR A 447 -9.65 21.05 1.41
CA THR A 447 -9.47 20.38 2.71
C THR A 447 -9.71 21.37 3.86
N VAL A 448 -9.10 22.55 3.81
CA VAL A 448 -9.28 23.60 4.84
C VAL A 448 -10.74 24.02 4.91
N ALA A 449 -11.40 24.25 3.77
CA ALA A 449 -12.82 24.62 3.72
C ALA A 449 -13.73 23.55 4.33
N ALA A 450 -13.48 22.27 4.03
CA ALA A 450 -14.24 21.16 4.58
C ALA A 450 -14.04 21.00 6.10
N ILE A 451 -12.80 21.14 6.59
CA ILE A 451 -12.49 21.10 8.02
C ILE A 451 -13.22 22.23 8.74
N LYS A 452 -13.15 23.45 8.21
CA LYS A 452 -13.84 24.62 8.75
C LYS A 452 -15.37 24.45 8.78
N THR A 453 -15.94 23.81 7.76
CA THR A 453 -17.39 23.54 7.72
C THR A 453 -17.83 22.56 8.81
N VAL A 454 -16.99 21.58 9.15
CA VAL A 454 -17.35 20.49 10.09
C VAL A 454 -16.96 20.79 11.54
N LEU A 455 -15.85 21.52 11.74
CA LEU A 455 -15.26 21.76 13.06
C LEU A 455 -15.25 23.24 13.49
N GLY A 456 -15.52 24.18 12.59
CA GLY A 456 -15.53 25.63 12.85
C GLY A 456 -14.21 26.24 12.43
#